data_4bfd0c73f75f21baac7e924dcb15a87b
#
_entry.id   4bfd0c73f75f21baac7e924dcb15a87b
#
_cell.length_a   1.000
_cell.length_b   1.000
_cell.length_c   1.000
_cell.angle_alpha   90.00
_cell.angle_beta   90.00
_cell.angle_gamma   90.00
#
_symmetry.space_group_name_H-M   'P 1'
#
loop_
_entity.id
_entity.type
_entity.pdbx_description
1 polymer ?
#
loop_
_entity_poly.entity_id
_entity_poly.type
_entity_poly.pdbx_seq_one_letter_code
_entity_poly.pdbx_strand_id
1 'polypeptide(L)'
;MLAESALEIIPTELRNNHLIINYSRKVGKSVGEVFLDKSYHYSAMKEKNIDFIWKRGRPDLVHICLLSILSTPLFYKNMVDVYIHTIDNKVIFIGDQVRIPKSYRRFEGLMIKLYQEKEIKSDQKDYNKYLLKIEKNMTFDMLVDKIIKPDKIIGFSSTGILKDLKTIVNENIGTNNKKITFVIGGFQSGHFSQNIRERFHMTYSIANEQLEAHVVISRLVYECENRCISFMV
;
A
#
# COMPACT_ATOMS: atom_id res chain seq x y z
N MET A 1 -1.58 -5.42 4.43
CA MET A 1 -1.43 -5.20 2.97
C MET A 1 -2.20 -3.97 2.54
N LEU A 2 -1.59 -3.08 1.75
CA LEU A 2 -2.30 -2.04 1.01
C LEU A 2 -2.72 -2.61 -0.35
N ALA A 3 -3.99 -2.50 -0.72
CA ALA A 3 -4.50 -3.02 -1.99
C ALA A 3 -5.07 -1.90 -2.88
N GLU A 4 -4.99 -2.12 -4.20
CA GLU A 4 -5.35 -1.14 -5.23
C GLU A 4 -4.72 0.24 -5.00
N SER A 5 -3.46 0.21 -4.54
CA SER A 5 -2.75 1.42 -4.12
C SER A 5 -2.50 2.38 -5.28
N ALA A 6 -2.75 3.65 -5.02
CA ALA A 6 -2.58 4.76 -5.97
C ALA A 6 -1.11 5.15 -6.18
N LEU A 7 -0.26 4.16 -6.42
CA LEU A 7 1.18 4.30 -6.64
C LEU A 7 1.54 3.69 -7.99
N GLU A 8 1.51 4.49 -9.02
CA GLU A 8 1.79 4.09 -10.39
C GLU A 8 2.55 5.17 -11.15
N ILE A 9 3.41 4.79 -12.06
CA ILE A 9 4.03 5.70 -13.03
C ILE A 9 2.97 6.13 -14.04
N ILE A 10 3.17 7.28 -14.69
CA ILE A 10 2.28 7.77 -15.74
C ILE A 10 1.91 6.62 -16.69
N PRO A 11 0.63 6.23 -16.75
CA PRO A 11 0.16 5.15 -17.60
C PRO A 11 0.31 5.47 -19.08
N THR A 12 0.39 4.44 -19.91
CA THR A 12 0.67 4.58 -21.35
C THR A 12 -0.29 5.49 -22.08
N GLU A 13 -1.55 5.49 -21.68
CA GLU A 13 -2.64 6.28 -22.28
C GLU A 13 -2.44 7.80 -22.09
N LEU A 14 -1.70 8.19 -21.05
CA LEU A 14 -1.41 9.59 -20.72
C LEU A 14 -0.07 10.09 -21.25
N ARG A 15 0.84 9.22 -21.68
CA ARG A 15 2.23 9.61 -21.99
C ARG A 15 2.36 10.64 -23.12
N ASN A 16 1.43 10.62 -24.06
CA ASN A 16 1.39 11.55 -25.19
C ASN A 16 0.54 12.80 -24.94
N ASN A 17 -0.04 12.95 -23.73
CA ASN A 17 -0.79 14.13 -23.39
C ASN A 17 0.14 15.33 -23.15
N HIS A 18 -0.17 16.48 -23.75
CA HIS A 18 0.67 17.67 -23.71
C HIS A 18 0.89 18.21 -22.28
N LEU A 19 -0.10 18.08 -21.38
CA LEU A 19 0.02 18.49 -19.98
C LEU A 19 1.05 17.62 -19.23
N ILE A 20 1.05 16.32 -19.49
CA ILE A 20 2.00 15.37 -18.92
C ILE A 20 3.42 15.65 -19.43
N ILE A 21 3.59 15.86 -20.74
CA ILE A 21 4.88 16.17 -21.35
C ILE A 21 5.44 17.48 -20.79
N ASN A 22 4.62 18.51 -20.68
CA ASN A 22 5.03 19.79 -20.13
C ASN A 22 5.43 19.68 -18.66
N TYR A 23 4.66 18.93 -17.87
CA TYR A 23 5.02 18.67 -16.47
C TYR A 23 6.34 17.93 -16.35
N SER A 24 6.56 16.85 -17.10
CA SER A 24 7.79 16.07 -17.07
C SER A 24 9.02 16.91 -17.43
N ARG A 25 8.92 17.77 -18.43
CA ARG A 25 9.97 18.73 -18.80
C ARG A 25 10.27 19.72 -17.66
N LYS A 26 9.21 20.25 -17.02
CA LYS A 26 9.34 21.19 -15.89
C LYS A 26 10.09 20.57 -14.70
N VAL A 27 9.88 19.29 -14.43
CA VAL A 27 10.54 18.58 -13.32
C VAL A 27 11.87 17.91 -13.73
N GLY A 28 12.26 18.02 -15.01
CA GLY A 28 13.51 17.47 -15.52
C GLY A 28 13.58 15.95 -15.54
N LYS A 29 12.42 15.28 -15.75
CA LYS A 29 12.31 13.82 -15.78
C LYS A 29 11.67 13.37 -17.09
N SER A 30 11.95 12.13 -17.52
CA SER A 30 11.18 11.50 -18.58
C SER A 30 9.77 11.16 -18.09
N VAL A 31 8.79 11.06 -18.99
CA VAL A 31 7.39 10.73 -18.62
C VAL A 31 7.32 9.38 -17.89
N GLY A 32 8.18 8.43 -18.25
CA GLY A 32 8.27 7.12 -17.59
C GLY A 32 8.90 7.14 -16.19
N GLU A 33 9.41 8.29 -15.74
CA GLU A 33 10.02 8.50 -14.42
C GLU A 33 9.21 9.45 -13.54
N VAL A 34 7.94 9.67 -13.89
CA VAL A 34 7.01 10.50 -13.12
C VAL A 34 5.88 9.64 -12.61
N PHE A 35 5.59 9.74 -11.32
CA PHE A 35 4.38 9.15 -10.76
C PHE A 35 3.14 9.92 -11.21
N LEU A 36 2.06 9.18 -11.45
CA LEU A 36 0.75 9.78 -11.60
C LEU A 36 0.38 10.48 -10.29
N ASP A 37 0.17 11.79 -10.32
CA ASP A 37 -0.25 12.60 -9.19
C ASP A 37 -1.43 13.48 -9.60
N LYS A 38 -2.54 13.26 -8.92
CA LYS A 38 -3.81 13.96 -9.21
C LYS A 38 -3.70 15.48 -9.06
N SER A 39 -2.78 15.95 -8.19
CA SER A 39 -2.54 17.39 -8.00
C SER A 39 -2.04 18.07 -9.27
N TYR A 40 -1.35 17.34 -10.14
CA TYR A 40 -0.75 17.87 -11.37
C TYR A 40 -1.36 17.33 -12.65
N HIS A 41 -1.91 16.09 -12.59
CA HIS A 41 -2.28 15.35 -13.78
C HIS A 41 -3.79 15.16 -13.94
N TYR A 42 -4.61 15.70 -13.04
CA TYR A 42 -6.07 15.48 -13.03
C TYR A 42 -6.75 15.87 -14.34
N SER A 43 -6.37 17.02 -14.93
CA SER A 43 -6.94 17.46 -16.22
C SER A 43 -6.64 16.48 -17.35
N ALA A 44 -5.41 15.97 -17.43
CA ALA A 44 -5.03 14.96 -18.41
C ALA A 44 -5.76 13.62 -18.18
N MET A 45 -5.92 13.20 -16.93
CA MET A 45 -6.68 12.00 -16.55
C MET A 45 -8.15 12.11 -16.98
N LYS A 46 -8.76 13.27 -16.75
CA LYS A 46 -10.15 13.55 -17.14
C LYS A 46 -10.33 13.62 -18.66
N GLU A 47 -9.42 14.31 -19.36
CA GLU A 47 -9.43 14.42 -20.84
C GLU A 47 -9.37 13.04 -21.52
N LYS A 48 -8.58 12.13 -20.96
CA LYS A 48 -8.42 10.77 -21.48
C LYS A 48 -9.39 9.74 -20.91
N ASN A 49 -10.35 10.16 -20.08
CA ASN A 49 -11.33 9.30 -19.42
C ASN A 49 -10.68 8.07 -18.76
N ILE A 50 -9.62 8.29 -17.97
CA ILE A 50 -8.92 7.20 -17.30
C ILE A 50 -9.87 6.49 -16.31
N ASP A 51 -9.94 5.17 -16.41
CA ASP A 51 -10.73 4.34 -15.53
C ASP A 51 -10.33 4.49 -14.06
N PHE A 52 -11.31 4.45 -13.18
CA PHE A 52 -11.12 4.55 -11.72
C PHE A 52 -10.34 5.80 -11.28
N ILE A 53 -10.53 6.93 -11.96
CA ILE A 53 -9.84 8.20 -11.70
C ILE A 53 -9.89 8.60 -10.22
N TRP A 54 -10.94 8.22 -9.49
CA TRP A 54 -11.11 8.51 -8.06
C TRP A 54 -10.17 7.69 -7.16
N LYS A 55 -9.64 6.55 -7.64
CA LYS A 55 -8.68 5.71 -6.92
C LYS A 55 -7.23 6.04 -7.23
N ARG A 56 -6.94 6.76 -8.32
CA ARG A 56 -5.59 6.89 -8.90
C ARG A 56 -4.91 8.21 -8.51
N GLY A 57 -3.59 8.26 -8.65
CA GLY A 57 -2.81 9.49 -8.54
C GLY A 57 -2.70 10.05 -7.11
N ARG A 58 -2.53 9.20 -6.11
CA ARG A 58 -2.27 9.59 -4.71
C ARG A 58 -1.07 8.83 -4.11
N PRO A 59 0.12 9.01 -4.70
CA PRO A 59 1.34 8.38 -4.17
C PRO A 59 1.70 8.88 -2.77
N ASP A 60 1.31 10.11 -2.41
CA ASP A 60 1.45 10.69 -1.08
C ASP A 60 0.67 9.92 0.00
N LEU A 61 -0.52 9.44 -0.32
CA LEU A 61 -1.33 8.62 0.58
C LEU A 61 -0.62 7.29 0.89
N VAL A 62 -0.04 6.64 -0.12
CA VAL A 62 0.73 5.41 0.08
C VAL A 62 1.97 5.68 0.94
N HIS A 63 2.64 6.81 0.73
CA HIS A 63 3.78 7.22 1.55
C HIS A 63 3.42 7.36 3.04
N ILE A 64 2.35 8.09 3.36
CA ILE A 64 1.89 8.27 4.75
C ILE A 64 1.51 6.92 5.37
N CYS A 65 0.81 6.05 4.64
CA CYS A 65 0.47 4.71 5.08
C CYS A 65 1.72 3.87 5.43
N LEU A 66 2.76 3.94 4.61
CA LEU A 66 4.02 3.24 4.88
C LEU A 66 4.73 3.81 6.11
N LEU A 67 4.77 5.12 6.28
CA LEU A 67 5.35 5.74 7.48
C LEU A 67 4.61 5.31 8.74
N SER A 68 3.28 5.14 8.68
CA SER A 68 2.45 4.74 9.82
C SER A 68 2.70 3.31 10.29
N ILE A 69 3.21 2.41 9.44
CA ILE A 69 3.47 1.03 9.81
C ILE A 69 4.96 0.72 10.00
N LEU A 70 5.83 1.24 9.11
CA LEU A 70 7.25 0.88 9.10
C LEU A 70 8.07 1.57 10.20
N SER A 71 7.46 2.48 10.96
CA SER A 71 8.08 3.17 12.11
C SER A 71 7.64 2.60 13.46
N THR A 72 7.07 1.42 13.49
CA THR A 72 6.42 0.85 14.67
C THR A 72 7.19 -0.33 15.28
N PRO A 73 7.06 -0.58 16.59
CA PRO A 73 7.64 -1.76 17.24
C PRO A 73 7.23 -3.08 16.59
N LEU A 74 5.99 -3.20 16.11
CA LEU A 74 5.50 -4.38 15.43
C LEU A 74 6.35 -4.72 14.18
N PHE A 75 6.69 -3.70 13.39
CA PHE A 75 7.54 -3.87 12.22
C PHE A 75 9.01 -4.14 12.61
N TYR A 76 9.56 -3.38 13.56
CA TYR A 76 10.96 -3.56 13.98
C TYR A 76 11.24 -4.91 14.61
N LYS A 77 10.22 -5.55 15.20
CA LYS A 77 10.31 -6.92 15.75
C LYS A 77 10.01 -8.02 14.72
N ASN A 78 9.86 -7.67 13.45
CA ASN A 78 9.52 -8.61 12.35
C ASN A 78 8.25 -9.43 12.63
N MET A 79 7.25 -8.80 13.26
CA MET A 79 5.97 -9.43 13.59
C MET A 79 4.89 -9.16 12.55
N VAL A 80 5.21 -8.37 11.51
CA VAL A 80 4.29 -8.05 10.41
C VAL A 80 5.03 -7.99 9.08
N ASP A 81 4.48 -8.66 8.07
CA ASP A 81 4.88 -8.51 6.68
C ASP A 81 4.03 -7.42 6.02
N VAL A 82 4.66 -6.57 5.22
CA VAL A 82 4.01 -5.45 4.52
C VAL A 82 4.10 -5.63 3.02
N TYR A 83 2.95 -5.56 2.35
CA TYR A 83 2.83 -5.66 0.89
C TYR A 83 2.02 -4.50 0.35
N ILE A 84 2.39 -3.98 -0.81
CA ILE A 84 1.63 -2.99 -1.57
C ILE A 84 1.23 -3.61 -2.90
N HIS A 85 -0.05 -3.87 -3.09
CA HIS A 85 -0.62 -4.19 -4.39
C HIS A 85 -1.11 -2.89 -5.03
N THR A 86 -0.61 -2.55 -6.21
CA THR A 86 -0.95 -1.30 -6.90
C THR A 86 -2.16 -1.46 -7.80
N ILE A 87 -2.79 -0.33 -8.16
CA ILE A 87 -3.96 -0.29 -9.05
C ILE A 87 -3.68 -0.89 -10.45
N ASP A 88 -2.43 -0.87 -10.89
CA ASP A 88 -1.97 -1.40 -12.16
C ASP A 88 -1.31 -2.79 -12.05
N ASN A 89 -1.73 -3.58 -11.04
CA ASN A 89 -1.29 -4.96 -10.82
C ASN A 89 0.23 -5.14 -10.72
N LYS A 90 0.87 -4.32 -9.91
CA LYS A 90 2.22 -4.57 -9.42
C LYS A 90 2.18 -4.84 -7.92
N VAL A 91 3.16 -5.57 -7.42
CA VAL A 91 3.32 -5.80 -5.99
C VAL A 91 4.69 -5.34 -5.54
N ILE A 92 4.71 -4.50 -4.52
CA ILE A 92 5.94 -4.09 -3.86
C ILE A 92 6.05 -4.85 -2.54
N PHE A 93 7.15 -5.57 -2.43
CA PHE A 93 7.56 -6.32 -1.24
C PHE A 93 8.45 -5.42 -0.39
N ILE A 94 8.11 -5.34 0.89
CA ILE A 94 8.82 -4.52 1.86
C ILE A 94 9.72 -5.43 2.70
N GLY A 95 11.02 -5.21 2.64
CA GLY A 95 11.99 -5.96 3.45
C GLY A 95 11.98 -5.53 4.92
N ASP A 96 12.42 -6.42 5.80
CA ASP A 96 12.38 -6.28 7.26
C ASP A 96 13.27 -5.15 7.83
N GLN A 97 14.26 -4.69 7.06
CA GLN A 97 15.18 -3.61 7.48
C GLN A 97 14.97 -2.30 6.71
N VAL A 98 13.91 -2.20 5.92
CA VAL A 98 13.67 -1.01 5.12
C VAL A 98 13.38 0.22 5.99
N ARG A 99 13.93 1.35 5.60
CA ARG A 99 13.59 2.67 6.15
C ARG A 99 13.13 3.58 5.03
N ILE A 100 11.86 3.91 5.06
CA ILE A 100 11.27 4.82 4.08
C ILE A 100 11.62 6.28 4.42
N PRO A 101 12.08 7.08 3.45
CA PRO A 101 12.35 8.50 3.67
C PRO A 101 11.10 9.24 4.16
N LYS A 102 11.24 10.06 5.21
CA LYS A 102 10.15 10.90 5.72
C LYS A 102 9.73 12.00 4.73
N SER A 103 10.68 12.52 3.94
CA SER A 103 10.40 13.49 2.89
C SER A 103 9.74 12.81 1.70
N TYR A 104 8.55 13.29 1.29
CA TYR A 104 7.83 12.78 0.13
C TYR A 104 8.69 12.79 -1.15
N ARG A 105 9.41 13.88 -1.41
CA ARG A 105 10.30 13.98 -2.59
C ARG A 105 11.39 12.90 -2.62
N ARG A 106 11.95 12.55 -1.46
CA ARG A 106 12.94 11.45 -1.36
C ARG A 106 12.27 10.09 -1.52
N PHE A 107 11.07 9.92 -0.96
CA PHE A 107 10.26 8.72 -1.17
C PHE A 107 9.92 8.53 -2.64
N GLU A 108 9.48 9.57 -3.32
CA GLU A 108 9.22 9.55 -4.76
C GLU A 108 10.45 9.09 -5.54
N GLY A 109 11.62 9.65 -5.27
CA GLY A 109 12.88 9.25 -5.90
C GLY A 109 13.23 7.78 -5.66
N LEU A 110 13.06 7.31 -4.41
CA LEU A 110 13.29 5.90 -4.03
C LEU A 110 12.36 4.96 -4.81
N MET A 111 11.07 5.30 -4.90
CA MET A 111 10.09 4.47 -5.61
C MET A 111 10.34 4.49 -7.13
N ILE A 112 10.72 5.61 -7.74
CA ILE A 112 11.10 5.67 -9.15
C ILE A 112 12.28 4.74 -9.40
N LYS A 113 13.33 4.81 -8.56
CA LYS A 113 14.47 3.89 -8.64
C LYS A 113 14.02 2.42 -8.57
N LEU A 114 13.11 2.09 -7.63
CA LEU A 114 12.55 0.74 -7.52
C LEU A 114 11.84 0.29 -8.82
N TYR A 115 11.05 1.17 -9.44
CA TYR A 115 10.36 0.86 -10.70
C TYR A 115 11.31 0.61 -11.87
N GLN A 116 12.50 1.23 -11.86
CA GLN A 116 13.57 1.05 -12.85
C GLN A 116 14.38 -0.22 -12.58
N GLU A 117 14.92 -0.36 -11.38
CA GLU A 117 15.87 -1.41 -11.02
C GLU A 117 15.20 -2.73 -10.59
N LYS A 118 13.89 -2.70 -10.28
CA LYS A 118 13.06 -3.81 -9.78
C LYS A 118 13.38 -4.26 -8.36
N GLU A 119 14.58 -4.02 -7.87
CA GLU A 119 15.02 -4.41 -6.53
C GLU A 119 16.00 -3.38 -5.98
N ILE A 120 15.85 -3.05 -4.70
CA ILE A 120 16.80 -2.23 -3.95
C ILE A 120 17.35 -3.07 -2.82
N LYS A 121 18.67 -3.25 -2.81
CA LYS A 121 19.39 -4.01 -1.79
C LYS A 121 19.98 -3.09 -0.74
N SER A 122 20.34 -3.68 0.41
CA SER A 122 21.14 -3.02 1.43
C SER A 122 22.60 -2.94 0.99
N ASP A 123 23.26 -1.85 1.35
CA ASP A 123 24.73 -1.73 1.19
C ASP A 123 25.50 -2.52 2.27
N GLN A 124 24.82 -3.09 3.26
CA GLN A 124 25.43 -3.92 4.29
C GLN A 124 25.84 -5.28 3.71
N LYS A 125 27.14 -5.63 3.81
CA LYS A 125 27.73 -6.84 3.21
C LYS A 125 27.07 -8.16 3.65
N ASP A 126 26.53 -8.20 4.86
CA ASP A 126 25.93 -9.42 5.44
C ASP A 126 24.40 -9.52 5.21
N TYR A 127 23.78 -8.53 4.57
CA TYR A 127 22.36 -8.53 4.30
C TYR A 127 22.05 -8.90 2.84
N ASN A 128 21.84 -10.18 2.60
CA ASN A 128 21.58 -10.72 1.25
C ASN A 128 20.12 -10.58 0.78
N LYS A 129 19.25 -9.97 1.59
CA LYS A 129 17.84 -9.77 1.22
C LYS A 129 17.62 -8.40 0.57
N TYR A 130 16.51 -8.25 -0.14
CA TYR A 130 16.08 -6.95 -0.65
C TYR A 130 15.56 -6.06 0.49
N LEU A 131 15.78 -4.75 0.36
CA LEU A 131 15.05 -3.74 1.14
C LEU A 131 13.67 -3.47 0.53
N LEU A 132 13.63 -3.38 -0.80
CA LEU A 132 12.42 -3.23 -1.58
C LEU A 132 12.53 -4.06 -2.85
N LYS A 133 11.45 -4.73 -3.23
CA LYS A 133 11.36 -5.47 -4.49
C LYS A 133 10.00 -5.20 -5.13
N ILE A 134 9.95 -5.03 -6.46
CA ILE A 134 8.72 -4.88 -7.20
C ILE A 134 8.57 -5.99 -8.23
N GLU A 135 7.41 -6.65 -8.21
CA GLU A 135 7.00 -7.62 -9.23
C GLU A 135 5.89 -7.01 -10.08
N LYS A 136 6.07 -7.08 -11.41
CA LYS A 136 5.10 -6.63 -12.40
C LYS A 136 4.14 -7.75 -12.76
N ASN A 137 2.93 -7.40 -13.20
CA ASN A 137 1.89 -8.36 -13.61
C ASN A 137 1.54 -9.37 -12.50
N MET A 138 1.55 -8.91 -11.26
CA MET A 138 1.14 -9.68 -10.09
C MET A 138 -0.19 -9.15 -9.56
N THR A 139 -1.26 -9.90 -9.81
CA THR A 139 -2.59 -9.56 -9.31
C THR A 139 -2.71 -9.80 -7.80
N PHE A 140 -3.79 -9.27 -7.21
CA PHE A 140 -4.12 -9.51 -5.82
C PHE A 140 -4.21 -11.02 -5.51
N ASP A 141 -4.89 -11.79 -6.36
CA ASP A 141 -5.04 -13.24 -6.20
C ASP A 141 -3.69 -13.97 -6.26
N MET A 142 -2.83 -13.61 -7.21
CA MET A 142 -1.49 -14.20 -7.29
C MET A 142 -0.67 -13.93 -6.03
N LEU A 143 -0.75 -12.72 -5.48
CA LEU A 143 -0.08 -12.38 -4.23
C LEU A 143 -0.62 -13.21 -3.06
N VAL A 144 -1.93 -13.30 -2.92
CA VAL A 144 -2.59 -14.03 -1.83
C VAL A 144 -2.33 -15.53 -1.95
N ASP A 145 -2.59 -16.13 -3.12
CA ASP A 145 -2.60 -17.59 -3.28
C ASP A 145 -1.19 -18.20 -3.36
N LYS A 146 -0.24 -17.46 -3.96
CA LYS A 146 1.10 -18.00 -4.19
C LYS A 146 2.12 -17.58 -3.14
N ILE A 147 1.99 -16.37 -2.60
CA ILE A 147 3.01 -15.77 -1.72
C ILE A 147 2.55 -15.74 -0.27
N ILE A 148 1.44 -15.04 0.01
CA ILE A 148 1.02 -14.82 1.40
C ILE A 148 0.42 -16.08 1.99
N LYS A 149 -0.48 -16.75 1.28
CA LYS A 149 -1.22 -17.95 1.70
C LYS A 149 -1.83 -17.78 3.11
N PRO A 150 -2.70 -16.80 3.30
CA PRO A 150 -3.26 -16.53 4.61
C PRO A 150 -4.38 -17.52 4.95
N ASP A 151 -4.54 -17.82 6.23
CA ASP A 151 -5.70 -18.58 6.72
C ASP A 151 -6.97 -17.73 6.69
N LYS A 152 -6.83 -16.41 6.82
CA LYS A 152 -7.96 -15.48 6.80
C LYS A 152 -7.56 -14.13 6.22
N ILE A 153 -8.46 -13.55 5.41
CA ILE A 153 -8.32 -12.23 4.82
C ILE A 153 -9.44 -11.34 5.38
N ILE A 154 -9.07 -10.23 5.98
CA ILE A 154 -10.00 -9.25 6.57
C ILE A 154 -9.81 -7.92 5.87
N GLY A 155 -10.85 -7.44 5.19
CA GLY A 155 -10.88 -6.13 4.57
C GLY A 155 -11.40 -5.06 5.51
N PHE A 156 -10.85 -3.83 5.40
CA PHE A 156 -11.40 -2.65 6.06
C PHE A 156 -12.06 -1.73 5.05
N SER A 157 -13.33 -1.41 5.28
CA SER A 157 -14.14 -0.53 4.43
C SER A 157 -15.20 0.16 5.26
N SER A 158 -15.55 1.40 4.93
CA SER A 158 -16.66 2.13 5.57
C SER A 158 -18.02 1.47 5.39
N THR A 159 -18.15 0.56 4.42
CA THR A 159 -19.37 -0.25 4.19
C THR A 159 -19.33 -1.63 4.86
N GLY A 160 -18.29 -1.92 5.63
CA GLY A 160 -18.16 -3.16 6.37
C GLY A 160 -19.02 -3.18 7.65
N ILE A 161 -19.04 -4.33 8.32
CA ILE A 161 -19.72 -4.48 9.61
C ILE A 161 -19.00 -3.58 10.64
N LEU A 162 -19.72 -2.65 11.24
CA LEU A 162 -19.17 -1.79 12.29
C LEU A 162 -18.81 -2.64 13.51
N LYS A 163 -17.54 -2.63 13.89
CA LYS A 163 -17.02 -3.39 15.02
C LYS A 163 -15.81 -2.72 15.64
N ASP A 164 -15.72 -2.82 16.95
CA ASP A 164 -14.56 -2.33 17.71
C ASP A 164 -13.27 -3.04 17.28
N LEU A 165 -12.21 -2.25 17.04
CA LEU A 165 -10.97 -2.76 16.48
C LEU A 165 -10.22 -3.71 17.42
N LYS A 166 -10.25 -3.44 18.73
CA LYS A 166 -9.66 -4.32 19.75
C LYS A 166 -10.33 -5.70 19.71
N THR A 167 -11.65 -5.73 19.56
CA THR A 167 -12.41 -6.98 19.41
C THR A 167 -12.03 -7.71 18.14
N ILE A 168 -11.93 -7.00 16.99
CA ILE A 168 -11.49 -7.60 15.72
C ILE A 168 -10.11 -8.25 15.86
N VAL A 169 -9.16 -7.54 16.47
CA VAL A 169 -7.80 -8.04 16.68
C VAL A 169 -7.79 -9.25 17.60
N ASN A 170 -8.49 -9.21 18.73
CA ASN A 170 -8.54 -10.30 19.71
C ASN A 170 -9.16 -11.59 19.16
N GLU A 171 -10.20 -11.48 18.32
CA GLU A 171 -10.85 -12.64 17.70
C GLU A 171 -10.01 -13.29 16.59
N ASN A 172 -9.12 -12.53 15.96
CA ASN A 172 -8.40 -13.00 14.78
C ASN A 172 -6.92 -13.24 15.03
N ILE A 173 -6.28 -12.50 15.93
CA ILE A 173 -4.89 -12.72 16.34
C ILE A 173 -4.90 -13.51 17.64
N GLY A 174 -4.79 -14.82 17.56
CA GLY A 174 -4.86 -15.73 18.71
C GLY A 174 -3.65 -16.66 18.80
N THR A 175 -3.76 -17.62 19.73
CA THR A 175 -2.72 -18.61 20.05
C THR A 175 -2.50 -19.71 18.98
N ASN A 176 -3.29 -19.72 17.90
CA ASN A 176 -3.39 -20.83 16.94
C ASN A 176 -2.46 -20.70 15.72
N ASN A 177 -1.42 -19.89 15.75
CA ASN A 177 -0.46 -19.65 14.65
C ASN A 177 -1.09 -19.39 13.26
N LYS A 178 -2.33 -18.91 13.22
CA LYS A 178 -3.01 -18.56 11.96
C LYS A 178 -2.41 -17.31 11.34
N LYS A 179 -2.15 -17.37 10.05
CA LYS A 179 -1.68 -16.24 9.25
C LYS A 179 -2.87 -15.38 8.84
N ILE A 180 -3.01 -14.23 9.44
CA ILE A 180 -4.09 -13.27 9.15
C ILE A 180 -3.57 -12.17 8.24
N THR A 181 -4.31 -11.88 7.18
CA THR A 181 -4.02 -10.74 6.31
C THR A 181 -5.08 -9.66 6.47
N PHE A 182 -4.67 -8.52 6.98
CA PHE A 182 -5.48 -7.30 6.99
C PHE A 182 -5.27 -6.52 5.71
N VAL A 183 -6.36 -6.12 5.05
CA VAL A 183 -6.34 -5.42 3.76
C VAL A 183 -6.97 -4.04 3.92
N ILE A 184 -6.20 -3.00 3.61
CA ILE A 184 -6.62 -1.61 3.62
C ILE A 184 -6.48 -1.05 2.21
N GLY A 185 -7.43 -0.23 1.75
CA GLY A 185 -7.36 0.42 0.45
C GLY A 185 -6.26 1.47 0.39
N GLY A 186 -5.34 1.34 -0.55
CA GLY A 186 -4.28 2.33 -0.79
C GLY A 186 -4.72 3.47 -1.72
N PHE A 187 -6.01 3.87 -1.70
CA PHE A 187 -6.63 4.84 -2.60
C PHE A 187 -7.47 5.87 -1.84
N GLN A 188 -7.73 7.01 -2.47
CA GLN A 188 -8.39 8.15 -1.82
C GLN A 188 -9.88 7.92 -1.58
N SER A 189 -10.61 7.36 -2.55
CA SER A 189 -12.07 7.21 -2.47
C SER A 189 -12.57 6.02 -3.26
N GLY A 190 -13.81 5.60 -2.97
CA GLY A 190 -14.43 4.44 -3.57
C GLY A 190 -14.27 3.18 -2.72
N HIS A 191 -14.57 2.04 -3.32
CA HIS A 191 -14.52 0.73 -2.68
C HIS A 191 -13.54 -0.18 -3.42
N PHE A 192 -13.11 -1.25 -2.78
CA PHE A 192 -12.36 -2.30 -3.48
C PHE A 192 -13.14 -2.82 -4.69
N SER A 193 -12.43 -3.23 -5.72
CA SER A 193 -13.04 -3.93 -6.86
C SER A 193 -13.70 -5.23 -6.40
N GLN A 194 -14.67 -5.70 -7.18
CA GLN A 194 -15.47 -6.87 -6.81
C GLN A 194 -14.61 -8.11 -6.59
N ASN A 195 -13.67 -8.38 -7.48
CA ASN A 195 -12.74 -9.50 -7.37
C ASN A 195 -11.93 -9.51 -6.06
N ILE A 196 -11.51 -8.34 -5.56
CA ILE A 196 -10.81 -8.24 -4.27
C ILE A 196 -11.78 -8.44 -3.10
N ARG A 197 -12.98 -7.85 -3.17
CA ARG A 197 -13.99 -7.98 -2.10
C ARG A 197 -14.43 -9.43 -1.90
N GLU A 198 -14.57 -10.18 -2.98
CA GLU A 198 -14.95 -11.60 -2.95
C GLU A 198 -13.90 -12.49 -2.25
N ARG A 199 -12.66 -12.01 -2.11
CA ARG A 199 -11.60 -12.71 -1.37
C ARG A 199 -11.63 -12.46 0.14
N PHE A 200 -12.39 -11.49 0.60
CA PHE A 200 -12.47 -11.19 2.03
C PHE A 200 -13.38 -12.19 2.74
N HIS A 201 -12.87 -12.82 3.78
CA HIS A 201 -13.67 -13.64 4.69
C HIS A 201 -14.61 -12.77 5.53
N MET A 202 -14.16 -11.56 5.86
CA MET A 202 -14.92 -10.54 6.58
C MET A 202 -14.51 -9.16 6.12
N THR A 203 -15.47 -8.23 6.16
CA THR A 203 -15.21 -6.80 5.93
C THR A 203 -15.74 -6.02 7.13
N TYR A 204 -14.86 -5.23 7.75
CA TYR A 204 -15.21 -4.42 8.91
C TYR A 204 -15.09 -2.92 8.64
N SER A 205 -15.96 -2.15 9.30
CA SER A 205 -15.78 -0.72 9.57
C SER A 205 -15.39 -0.55 11.04
N ILE A 206 -14.47 0.38 11.32
CA ILE A 206 -14.00 0.67 12.68
C ILE A 206 -14.49 2.02 13.19
N ALA A 207 -15.32 2.69 12.42
CA ALA A 207 -15.97 3.96 12.76
C ALA A 207 -17.24 4.14 11.93
N ASN A 208 -18.13 5.00 12.37
CA ASN A 208 -19.31 5.40 11.59
C ASN A 208 -18.93 6.29 10.40
N GLU A 209 -17.85 7.06 10.55
CA GLU A 209 -17.33 7.96 9.53
C GLU A 209 -16.31 7.25 8.65
N GLN A 210 -16.12 7.75 7.43
CA GLN A 210 -15.05 7.32 6.56
C GLN A 210 -13.71 7.81 7.10
N LEU A 211 -12.83 6.88 7.47
CA LEU A 211 -11.47 7.17 7.91
C LEU A 211 -10.48 7.09 6.74
N GLU A 212 -9.44 7.89 6.82
CA GLU A 212 -8.31 7.78 5.90
C GLU A 212 -7.49 6.51 6.19
N ALA A 213 -6.92 5.93 5.15
CA ALA A 213 -6.18 4.65 5.22
C ALA A 213 -5.09 4.64 6.29
N HIS A 214 -4.31 5.71 6.41
CA HIS A 214 -3.24 5.80 7.42
C HIS A 214 -3.75 5.83 8.86
N VAL A 215 -4.96 6.38 9.09
CA VAL A 215 -5.62 6.35 10.41
C VAL A 215 -6.05 4.93 10.76
N VAL A 216 -6.65 4.21 9.81
CA VAL A 216 -7.01 2.80 9.99
C VAL A 216 -5.77 1.97 10.30
N ILE A 217 -4.68 2.17 9.55
CA ILE A 217 -3.40 1.48 9.77
C ILE A 217 -2.85 1.77 11.16
N SER A 218 -2.77 3.04 11.56
CA SER A 218 -2.20 3.42 12.86
C SER A 218 -2.95 2.80 14.02
N ARG A 219 -4.29 2.81 13.95
CA ARG A 219 -5.14 2.17 14.97
C ARG A 219 -4.96 0.64 14.98
N LEU A 220 -4.95 0.01 13.79
CA LEU A 220 -4.77 -1.43 13.66
C LEU A 220 -3.43 -1.89 14.22
N VAL A 221 -2.35 -1.20 13.85
CA VAL A 221 -1.00 -1.51 14.34
C VAL A 221 -0.94 -1.39 15.86
N TYR A 222 -1.51 -0.32 16.44
CA TYR A 222 -1.56 -0.12 17.87
C TYR A 222 -2.28 -1.28 18.60
N GLU A 223 -3.44 -1.72 18.10
CA GLU A 223 -4.15 -2.85 18.72
C GLU A 223 -3.39 -4.17 18.54
N CYS A 224 -2.73 -4.38 17.39
CA CYS A 224 -1.86 -5.54 17.19
C CYS A 224 -0.67 -5.52 18.16
N GLU A 225 -0.06 -4.38 18.41
CA GLU A 225 1.01 -4.22 19.39
C GLU A 225 0.54 -4.54 20.79
N ASN A 226 -0.59 -3.99 21.22
CA ASN A 226 -1.20 -4.30 22.52
C ASN A 226 -1.47 -5.79 22.71
N ARG A 227 -1.81 -6.50 21.61
CA ARG A 227 -2.09 -7.93 21.65
C ARG A 227 -0.84 -8.79 21.64
N CYS A 228 0.15 -8.42 20.80
CA CYS A 228 1.29 -9.29 20.48
C CYS A 228 2.57 -8.95 21.25
N ILE A 229 2.71 -7.70 21.72
CA ILE A 229 3.91 -7.23 22.39
C ILE A 229 3.56 -7.03 23.86
N SER A 230 4.07 -7.94 24.73
CA SER A 230 4.06 -7.69 26.16
C SER A 230 5.04 -6.55 26.45
N PHE A 231 4.51 -5.37 26.73
CA PHE A 231 5.31 -4.35 27.36
C PHE A 231 5.56 -4.82 28.79
N MET A 232 6.77 -5.34 29.06
CA MET A 232 7.19 -5.54 30.45
C MET A 232 7.23 -4.14 31.09
N VAL A 233 6.29 -3.89 31.98
CA VAL A 233 6.31 -2.78 32.92
C VAL A 233 7.29 -3.12 34.04
#